data_92977734eb0d7fcad3c0f323f842b927
#
_entry.id   92977734eb0d7fcad3c0f323f842b927
#
_cell.length_a   1.000
_cell.length_b   1.000
_cell.length_c   1.000
_cell.angle_alpha   90.00
_cell.angle_beta   90.00
_cell.angle_gamma   90.00
#
_symmetry.space_group_name_H-M   'P 1'
#
loop_
_entity.id
_entity.type
_entity.pdbx_description
1 polymer ?
#
loop_
_entity_poly.entity_id
_entity_poly.type
_entity_poly.pdbx_seq_one_letter_code
_entity_poly.pdbx_strand_id
1 'polypeptide(L)'
;SAASDVYKRQEENIENAQSSQNEIEYKITGEDDEYVEGILELLPDGYGFLRGDNYLSTNKDVYVSPVQIRRFKLDTGDMIKGIKRIPKDGEKFPALIYVGEVNGEHPEKAMKRISFDDLIPIYPQERLKLETTSNDYTMRLMDLMSPIGKGQRGMIVAPPKAGKTTILKKIANSIATNNPEVYLIVLLIDERPEEVTEMKRSIKGDVIYSTFDEQPEHHVKVAEMVIERAKRLTEQNKDVVVLLDSITRLARAYNLVIPSSGRTLSGGFDPAALHKPKRFFGAARNTEDAGSLTVLGTALVETGSRMDEVIFEEFKGTGNMEVFLDRSLSEKRIFPAIDVNTVSYTHLRAHETLRH
;
A
#
# COMPACT_ATOMS: atom_id res chain seq x y z
N SER A 1 -5.20 44.27 34.90
CA SER A 1 -6.52 43.87 35.38
C SER A 1 -6.64 42.35 35.25
N ALA A 2 -7.20 41.70 36.28
CA ALA A 2 -7.21 40.24 36.43
C ALA A 2 -7.70 39.45 35.20
N ALA A 3 -8.51 40.02 34.33
CA ALA A 3 -8.97 39.39 33.08
C ALA A 3 -7.87 39.32 32.01
N SER A 4 -6.99 40.33 31.93
CA SER A 4 -5.85 40.36 30.99
C SER A 4 -4.78 39.33 31.35
N ASP A 5 -4.60 39.06 32.66
CA ASP A 5 -3.62 38.10 33.14
C ASP A 5 -4.08 36.64 32.99
N VAL A 6 -5.38 36.39 33.00
CA VAL A 6 -5.97 35.07 32.69
C VAL A 6 -5.86 34.76 31.20
N TYR A 7 -6.09 35.73 30.30
CA TYR A 7 -5.93 35.55 28.87
C TYR A 7 -4.46 35.29 28.46
N LYS A 8 -3.51 36.03 29.04
CA LYS A 8 -2.06 35.77 28.80
C LYS A 8 -1.61 34.39 29.27
N ARG A 9 -2.11 33.94 30.45
CA ARG A 9 -1.81 32.58 30.93
C ARG A 9 -2.45 31.47 30.06
N GLN A 10 -3.60 31.74 29.44
CA GLN A 10 -4.20 30.79 28.49
C GLN A 10 -3.43 30.75 27.16
N GLU A 11 -2.94 31.88 26.64
CA GLU A 11 -2.10 31.94 25.46
C GLU A 11 -0.74 31.27 25.69
N GLU A 12 -0.08 31.55 26.82
CA GLU A 12 1.19 30.86 27.19
C GLU A 12 1.01 29.35 27.40
N ASN A 13 -0.14 28.89 27.92
CA ASN A 13 -0.43 27.47 28.05
C ASN A 13 -0.78 26.82 26.70
N ILE A 14 -1.35 27.53 25.74
CA ILE A 14 -1.62 27.05 24.38
C ILE A 14 -0.34 27.02 23.58
N GLU A 15 0.56 28.01 23.66
CA GLU A 15 1.86 28.01 23.02
C GLU A 15 2.78 26.92 23.61
N ASN A 16 2.80 26.73 24.93
CA ASN A 16 3.53 25.64 25.57
C ASN A 16 2.94 24.25 25.29
N ALA A 17 1.63 24.13 25.05
CA ALA A 17 1.01 22.87 24.62
C ALA A 17 1.25 22.58 23.12
N GLN A 18 1.42 23.59 22.29
CA GLN A 18 1.76 23.45 20.88
C GLN A 18 3.27 23.23 20.65
N SER A 19 4.14 23.79 21.50
CA SER A 19 5.60 23.56 21.45
C SER A 19 6.01 22.20 22.04
N SER A 20 5.21 21.58 22.88
CA SER A 20 5.47 20.24 23.43
C SER A 20 4.99 19.08 22.53
N GLN A 21 4.43 19.37 21.36
CA GLN A 21 4.03 18.34 20.38
C GLN A 21 5.10 18.03 19.30
N ASN A 22 6.19 18.79 19.22
CA ASN A 22 7.26 18.54 18.28
C ASN A 22 8.59 18.51 19.02
N GLU A 23 9.25 17.38 18.95
CA GLU A 23 10.59 17.01 19.40
C GLU A 23 10.59 16.16 20.68
N ILE A 24 10.34 14.88 20.48
CA ILE A 24 10.92 13.87 21.37
C ILE A 24 12.41 13.89 21.08
N GLU A 25 13.19 14.68 21.84
CA GLU A 25 14.64 14.61 21.82
C GLU A 25 15.05 13.23 22.32
N TYR A 26 15.35 12.32 21.39
CA TYR A 26 15.97 11.05 21.72
C TYR A 26 17.40 11.33 22.21
N LYS A 27 17.65 11.24 23.50
CA LYS A 27 19.00 11.34 24.01
C LYS A 27 19.77 10.09 23.63
N ILE A 28 20.66 10.23 22.65
CA ILE A 28 21.70 9.24 22.37
C ILE A 28 22.58 9.16 23.64
N THR A 29 22.60 7.99 24.29
CA THR A 29 23.27 7.80 25.57
C THR A 29 24.63 7.10 25.45
N GLY A 30 24.93 6.51 24.30
CA GLY A 30 26.19 5.84 23.98
C GLY A 30 26.94 6.51 22.82
N GLU A 31 28.26 6.46 22.83
CA GLU A 31 29.11 6.98 21.74
C GLU A 31 28.87 6.23 20.40
N ASP A 32 28.32 4.99 20.48
CA ASP A 32 28.10 4.08 19.36
C ASP A 32 26.60 3.92 18.99
N ASP A 33 25.71 4.72 19.56
CA ASP A 33 24.28 4.66 19.31
C ASP A 33 23.91 5.52 18.09
N GLU A 34 23.09 4.94 17.19
CA GLU A 34 22.67 5.61 15.94
C GLU A 34 21.15 5.58 15.79
N TYR A 35 20.60 6.64 15.18
CA TYR A 35 19.20 6.64 14.75
C TYR A 35 18.95 5.61 13.65
N VAL A 36 17.80 4.97 13.71
CA VAL A 36 17.34 4.03 12.69
C VAL A 36 15.87 4.20 12.41
N GLU A 37 15.51 4.02 11.14
CA GLU A 37 14.14 3.90 10.66
C GLU A 37 14.05 2.67 9.74
N GLY A 38 12.99 1.88 9.89
CA GLY A 38 12.78 0.71 9.04
C GLY A 38 11.43 0.04 9.26
N ILE A 39 11.03 -0.77 8.28
CA ILE A 39 9.80 -1.55 8.35
C ILE A 39 10.07 -2.88 9.04
N LEU A 40 9.31 -3.17 10.07
CA LEU A 40 9.44 -4.43 10.82
C LEU A 40 8.95 -5.61 10.00
N GLU A 41 9.76 -6.63 9.96
CA GLU A 41 9.38 -7.98 9.57
C GLU A 41 9.57 -8.93 10.73
N LEU A 42 8.48 -9.57 11.18
CA LEU A 42 8.52 -10.62 12.17
C LEU A 42 8.89 -11.96 11.54
N LEU A 43 9.72 -12.72 12.23
CA LEU A 43 10.07 -14.08 11.86
C LEU A 43 9.33 -15.09 12.75
N PRO A 44 9.17 -16.35 12.31
CA PRO A 44 8.41 -17.38 13.04
C PRO A 44 8.90 -17.62 14.47
N ASP A 45 10.19 -17.38 14.74
CA ASP A 45 10.81 -17.54 16.05
C ASP A 45 10.49 -16.41 17.04
N GLY A 46 9.66 -15.42 16.61
CA GLY A 46 9.16 -14.36 17.47
C GLY A 46 10.08 -13.15 17.63
N TYR A 47 11.21 -13.10 16.94
CA TYR A 47 12.03 -11.89 16.78
C TYR A 47 11.78 -11.28 15.40
N GLY A 48 12.35 -10.11 15.14
CA GLY A 48 12.17 -9.44 13.84
C GLY A 48 13.39 -8.67 13.40
N PHE A 49 13.28 -8.13 12.19
CA PHE A 49 14.25 -7.22 11.61
C PHE A 49 13.58 -5.96 11.07
N LEU A 50 14.22 -4.82 11.24
CA LEU A 50 13.87 -3.61 10.51
C LEU A 50 14.50 -3.69 9.12
N ARG A 51 13.64 -3.72 8.11
CA ARG A 51 14.02 -3.72 6.71
C ARG A 51 14.14 -2.28 6.22
N GLY A 52 15.14 -2.04 5.41
CA GLY A 52 15.35 -0.75 4.75
C GLY A 52 14.54 -0.61 3.47
N ASP A 53 15.17 0.01 2.46
CA ASP A 53 14.60 0.26 1.16
C ASP A 53 13.99 -1.00 0.53
N ASN A 54 12.83 -0.81 -0.08
CA ASN A 54 12.12 -1.85 -0.81
C ASN A 54 11.73 -3.10 0.02
N TYR A 55 11.78 -3.01 1.36
CA TYR A 55 11.35 -4.02 2.33
C TYR A 55 12.03 -5.40 2.22
N LEU A 56 13.16 -5.49 1.53
CA LEU A 56 13.93 -6.71 1.37
C LEU A 56 15.06 -6.82 2.39
N SER A 57 15.51 -8.06 2.62
CA SER A 57 16.62 -8.35 3.53
C SER A 57 17.93 -7.77 3.01
N THR A 58 18.68 -7.09 3.87
CA THR A 58 19.98 -6.53 3.57
C THR A 58 20.97 -6.80 4.71
N ASN A 59 22.25 -6.53 4.46
CA ASN A 59 23.27 -6.60 5.52
C ASN A 59 23.17 -5.46 6.54
N LYS A 60 22.30 -4.47 6.29
CA LYS A 60 22.07 -3.31 7.16
C LYS A 60 20.86 -3.45 8.05
N ASP A 61 20.18 -4.61 8.00
CA ASP A 61 18.98 -4.87 8.80
C ASP A 61 19.29 -4.77 10.29
N VAL A 62 18.31 -4.31 11.06
CA VAL A 62 18.45 -4.11 12.51
C VAL A 62 17.58 -5.11 13.25
N TYR A 63 18.19 -5.89 14.12
CA TYR A 63 17.51 -6.89 14.94
C TYR A 63 16.57 -6.25 15.95
N VAL A 64 15.36 -6.80 16.06
CA VAL A 64 14.34 -6.40 17.05
C VAL A 64 14.02 -7.59 17.95
N SER A 65 14.18 -7.40 19.25
CA SER A 65 14.02 -8.48 20.22
C SER A 65 12.55 -8.86 20.44
N PRO A 66 12.26 -10.14 20.79
CA PRO A 66 10.91 -10.57 21.16
C PRO A 66 10.30 -9.79 22.33
N VAL A 67 11.15 -9.27 23.23
CA VAL A 67 10.71 -8.47 24.37
C VAL A 67 10.12 -7.13 23.91
N GLN A 68 10.79 -6.43 23.00
CA GLN A 68 10.28 -5.17 22.43
C GLN A 68 9.02 -5.39 21.61
N ILE A 69 8.99 -6.45 20.78
CA ILE A 69 7.82 -6.82 19.97
C ILE A 69 6.59 -7.01 20.87
N ARG A 70 6.71 -7.81 21.93
CA ARG A 70 5.59 -8.05 22.87
C ARG A 70 5.23 -6.80 23.66
N ARG A 71 6.23 -6.03 24.15
CA ARG A 71 6.01 -4.84 24.96
C ARG A 71 5.20 -3.78 24.23
N PHE A 72 5.51 -3.53 22.96
CA PHE A 72 4.88 -2.48 22.15
C PHE A 72 3.82 -3.00 21.18
N LYS A 73 3.47 -4.31 21.26
CA LYS A 73 2.52 -4.98 20.34
C LYS A 73 2.85 -4.71 18.88
N LEU A 74 4.14 -4.82 18.55
CA LEU A 74 4.61 -4.60 17.17
C LEU A 74 4.23 -5.77 16.28
N ASP A 75 3.97 -5.46 15.01
CA ASP A 75 3.64 -6.47 14.00
C ASP A 75 4.37 -6.20 12.69
N THR A 76 4.37 -7.18 11.79
CA THR A 76 4.94 -7.01 10.45
C THR A 76 4.26 -5.84 9.73
N GLY A 77 5.07 -4.98 9.11
CA GLY A 77 4.60 -3.78 8.42
C GLY A 77 4.64 -2.50 9.27
N ASP A 78 4.91 -2.59 10.57
CA ASP A 78 5.14 -1.39 11.39
C ASP A 78 6.42 -0.67 10.97
N MET A 79 6.34 0.62 10.71
CA MET A 79 7.51 1.48 10.57
C MET A 79 7.97 1.92 11.94
N ILE A 80 9.19 1.57 12.29
CA ILE A 80 9.77 1.87 13.60
C ILE A 80 10.89 2.89 13.41
N LYS A 81 10.82 3.97 14.17
CA LYS A 81 11.94 4.90 14.37
C LYS A 81 12.46 4.72 15.78
N GLY A 82 13.77 4.67 15.93
CA GLY A 82 14.36 4.44 17.22
C GLY A 82 15.88 4.60 17.22
N ILE A 83 16.50 3.98 18.22
CA ILE A 83 17.96 3.98 18.37
C ILE A 83 18.44 2.54 18.27
N LYS A 84 19.43 2.29 17.44
CA LYS A 84 20.17 1.04 17.34
C LYS A 84 21.57 1.18 17.96
N ARG A 85 22.11 0.08 18.46
CA ARG A 85 23.53 -0.03 18.82
C ARG A 85 24.29 -0.83 17.77
N ILE A 86 25.56 -0.62 17.68
CA ILE A 86 26.45 -1.44 16.85
C ILE A 86 26.46 -2.91 17.33
N PRO A 87 26.74 -3.88 16.43
CA PRO A 87 26.88 -5.29 16.82
C PRO A 87 28.00 -5.46 17.85
N LYS A 88 27.74 -6.30 18.88
CA LYS A 88 28.77 -6.77 19.79
C LYS A 88 29.55 -7.92 19.17
N ASP A 89 30.68 -8.28 19.81
CA ASP A 89 31.48 -9.44 19.39
C ASP A 89 30.60 -10.71 19.31
N GLY A 90 30.58 -11.31 18.12
CA GLY A 90 29.76 -12.48 17.81
C GLY A 90 28.35 -12.20 17.28
N GLU A 91 27.89 -10.96 17.25
CA GLU A 91 26.63 -10.54 16.64
C GLU A 91 26.81 -10.15 15.17
N LYS A 92 25.91 -10.61 14.31
CA LYS A 92 25.96 -10.30 12.86
C LYS A 92 25.29 -8.97 12.52
N PHE A 93 24.26 -8.57 13.27
CA PHE A 93 23.42 -7.42 13.00
C PHE A 93 23.42 -6.41 14.16
N PRO A 94 23.30 -5.11 13.88
CA PRO A 94 23.00 -4.12 14.90
C PRO A 94 21.65 -4.44 15.57
N ALA A 95 21.45 -4.02 16.80
CA ALA A 95 20.23 -4.29 17.55
C ALA A 95 19.50 -3.00 17.92
N LEU A 96 18.18 -3.00 17.78
CA LEU A 96 17.31 -1.92 18.24
C LEU A 96 17.33 -1.92 19.78
N ILE A 97 17.71 -0.80 20.38
CA ILE A 97 17.74 -0.63 21.85
C ILE A 97 16.59 0.24 22.36
N TYR A 98 16.08 1.14 21.54
CA TYR A 98 15.00 2.05 21.90
C TYR A 98 13.99 2.20 20.76
N VAL A 99 12.69 2.09 21.09
CA VAL A 99 11.57 2.34 20.18
C VAL A 99 11.03 3.72 20.48
N GLY A 100 11.22 4.65 19.58
CA GLY A 100 10.78 6.04 19.72
C GLY A 100 9.41 6.30 19.12
N GLU A 101 9.21 5.86 17.88
CA GLU A 101 7.95 6.01 17.15
C GLU A 101 7.55 4.70 16.47
N VAL A 102 6.25 4.50 16.35
CA VAL A 102 5.64 3.41 15.55
C VAL A 102 4.67 4.06 14.57
N ASN A 103 4.96 3.96 13.28
CA ASN A 103 4.20 4.57 12.19
C ASN A 103 4.00 6.10 12.33
N GLY A 104 5.00 6.80 12.86
CA GLY A 104 4.97 8.25 13.07
C GLY A 104 4.21 8.70 14.32
N GLU A 105 3.86 7.78 15.20
CA GLU A 105 3.17 8.08 16.47
C GLU A 105 3.93 7.49 17.67
N HIS A 106 3.65 8.03 18.86
CA HIS A 106 4.21 7.48 20.10
C HIS A 106 3.80 6.00 20.27
N PRO A 107 4.70 5.09 20.70
CA PRO A 107 4.43 3.65 20.79
C PRO A 107 3.17 3.28 21.60
N GLU A 108 2.79 4.06 22.60
CA GLU A 108 1.58 3.83 23.40
C GLU A 108 0.28 3.94 22.59
N LYS A 109 0.25 4.81 21.56
CA LYS A 109 -0.90 4.89 20.65
C LYS A 109 -1.01 3.64 19.79
N ALA A 110 0.12 3.19 19.23
CA ALA A 110 0.17 1.98 18.44
C ALA A 110 -0.29 0.73 19.23
N MET A 111 0.01 0.67 20.53
CA MET A 111 -0.43 -0.44 21.41
C MET A 111 -1.95 -0.54 21.59
N LYS A 112 -2.69 0.56 21.38
CA LYS A 112 -4.14 0.65 21.57
C LYS A 112 -4.93 0.42 20.27
N ARG A 113 -4.26 0.26 19.14
CA ARG A 113 -4.91 0.02 17.84
C ARG A 113 -5.69 -1.29 17.84
N ILE A 114 -6.80 -1.31 17.12
CA ILE A 114 -7.56 -2.52 16.83
C ILE A 114 -6.86 -3.24 15.67
N SER A 115 -6.73 -4.57 15.77
CA SER A 115 -6.15 -5.37 14.68
C SER A 115 -6.98 -5.23 13.41
N PHE A 116 -6.33 -5.18 12.25
CA PHE A 116 -7.00 -5.04 10.95
C PHE A 116 -8.09 -6.10 10.71
N ASP A 117 -7.87 -7.32 11.18
CA ASP A 117 -8.81 -8.42 11.01
C ASP A 117 -10.07 -8.27 11.88
N ASP A 118 -10.00 -7.48 12.95
CA ASP A 118 -11.11 -7.19 13.87
C ASP A 118 -11.89 -5.91 13.49
N LEU A 119 -11.41 -5.13 12.50
CA LEU A 119 -12.08 -3.93 12.03
C LEU A 119 -13.37 -4.26 11.29
N ILE A 120 -14.42 -3.50 11.55
CA ILE A 120 -15.74 -3.67 10.90
C ILE A 120 -15.69 -3.09 9.50
N PRO A 121 -15.82 -3.92 8.43
CA PRO A 121 -15.81 -3.44 7.07
C PRO A 121 -17.12 -2.77 6.69
N ILE A 122 -17.03 -1.62 6.03
CA ILE A 122 -18.16 -0.89 5.45
C ILE A 122 -17.92 -0.62 3.96
N TYR A 123 -19.00 -0.27 3.24
CA TYR A 123 -18.86 0.13 1.85
C TYR A 123 -18.13 1.48 1.71
N PRO A 124 -17.40 1.72 0.58
CA PRO A 124 -16.84 3.02 0.26
C PRO A 124 -17.91 4.12 0.31
N GLN A 125 -17.71 5.13 1.15
CA GLN A 125 -18.63 6.25 1.32
C GLN A 125 -18.04 7.56 0.83
N GLU A 126 -16.73 7.73 0.96
CA GLU A 126 -15.99 8.92 0.57
C GLU A 126 -15.24 8.67 -0.74
N ARG A 127 -15.34 9.62 -1.66
CA ARG A 127 -14.72 9.52 -2.99
C ARG A 127 -13.31 10.07 -2.99
N LEU A 128 -12.41 9.39 -3.68
CA LEU A 128 -11.10 9.89 -4.08
C LEU A 128 -11.25 10.61 -5.42
N LYS A 129 -11.31 11.93 -5.41
CA LYS A 129 -11.43 12.72 -6.62
C LYS A 129 -10.16 12.64 -7.44
N LEU A 130 -10.28 12.30 -8.74
CA LEU A 130 -9.15 12.19 -9.65
C LEU A 130 -8.96 13.42 -10.53
N GLU A 131 -10.01 14.15 -10.85
CA GLU A 131 -9.90 15.36 -11.67
C GLU A 131 -9.06 16.43 -10.99
N THR A 132 -7.94 16.82 -11.60
CA THR A 132 -7.04 17.87 -11.12
C THR A 132 -7.16 19.14 -11.96
N THR A 133 -7.25 18.99 -13.27
CA THR A 133 -7.38 20.09 -14.24
C THR A 133 -8.45 19.78 -15.27
N SER A 134 -9.07 20.83 -15.83
CA SER A 134 -10.11 20.69 -16.87
C SER A 134 -9.60 20.02 -18.16
N ASN A 135 -8.30 20.03 -18.40
CA ASN A 135 -7.69 19.45 -19.59
C ASN A 135 -7.30 17.97 -19.43
N ASP A 136 -7.38 17.42 -18.21
CA ASP A 136 -7.13 15.99 -18.00
C ASP A 136 -8.39 15.16 -18.24
N TYR A 137 -8.69 14.92 -19.50
CA TYR A 137 -9.84 14.12 -19.91
C TYR A 137 -9.81 12.69 -19.38
N THR A 138 -8.62 12.12 -19.13
CA THR A 138 -8.47 10.76 -18.60
C THR A 138 -9.04 10.67 -17.19
N MET A 139 -8.64 11.57 -16.31
CA MET A 139 -9.09 11.55 -14.92
C MET A 139 -10.54 12.00 -14.78
N ARG A 140 -11.00 12.93 -15.62
CA ARG A 140 -12.42 13.29 -15.70
C ARG A 140 -13.29 12.13 -16.15
N LEU A 141 -12.85 11.37 -17.17
CA LEU A 141 -13.59 10.21 -17.64
C LEU A 141 -13.65 9.11 -16.56
N MET A 142 -12.52 8.86 -15.87
CA MET A 142 -12.49 7.93 -14.72
C MET A 142 -13.47 8.36 -13.62
N ASP A 143 -13.47 9.64 -13.29
CA ASP A 143 -14.35 10.20 -12.27
C ASP A 143 -15.84 10.10 -12.63
N LEU A 144 -16.18 10.14 -13.91
CA LEU A 144 -17.56 10.03 -14.41
C LEU A 144 -18.03 8.57 -14.50
N MET A 145 -17.16 7.71 -15.03
CA MET A 145 -17.56 6.33 -15.38
C MET A 145 -17.26 5.33 -14.28
N SER A 146 -16.18 5.54 -13.54
CA SER A 146 -15.67 4.59 -12.55
C SER A 146 -15.03 5.34 -11.37
N PRO A 147 -15.83 6.10 -10.59
CA PRO A 147 -15.33 6.83 -9.44
C PRO A 147 -14.72 5.87 -8.42
N ILE A 148 -13.61 6.27 -7.81
CA ILE A 148 -12.91 5.49 -6.80
C ILE A 148 -13.28 6.00 -5.43
N GLY A 149 -13.71 5.12 -4.56
CA GLY A 149 -13.98 5.41 -3.14
C GLY A 149 -12.88 4.93 -2.22
N LYS A 150 -12.74 5.54 -1.05
CA LYS A 150 -11.88 5.05 0.03
C LYS A 150 -12.35 3.67 0.47
N GLY A 151 -11.45 2.67 0.37
CA GLY A 151 -11.81 1.25 0.60
C GLY A 151 -12.21 0.47 -0.66
N GLN A 152 -12.08 1.07 -1.85
CA GLN A 152 -12.41 0.43 -3.13
C GLN A 152 -11.49 -0.75 -3.43
N ARG A 153 -12.06 -1.83 -3.96
CA ARG A 153 -11.37 -2.96 -4.58
C ARG A 153 -11.54 -2.86 -6.09
N GLY A 154 -10.62 -2.15 -6.76
CA GLY A 154 -10.72 -1.85 -8.18
C GLY A 154 -9.75 -2.65 -9.05
N MET A 155 -10.21 -3.01 -10.24
CA MET A 155 -9.38 -3.67 -11.24
C MET A 155 -9.35 -2.85 -12.52
N ILE A 156 -8.14 -2.60 -13.05
CA ILE A 156 -7.91 -1.98 -14.34
C ILE A 156 -7.48 -3.08 -15.30
N VAL A 157 -8.40 -3.48 -16.17
CA VAL A 157 -8.20 -4.58 -17.12
C VAL A 157 -7.60 -4.02 -18.39
N ALA A 158 -6.40 -4.45 -18.73
CA ALA A 158 -5.63 -3.86 -19.81
C ALA A 158 -5.02 -4.89 -20.76
N PRO A 159 -5.32 -4.83 -22.06
CA PRO A 159 -4.53 -5.51 -23.06
C PRO A 159 -3.13 -4.87 -23.19
N PRO A 160 -2.15 -5.57 -23.79
CA PRO A 160 -0.83 -5.00 -24.02
C PRO A 160 -0.88 -3.68 -24.80
N LYS A 161 -0.06 -2.70 -24.37
CA LYS A 161 0.09 -1.38 -25.01
C LYS A 161 -1.16 -0.47 -25.00
N ALA A 162 -2.15 -0.74 -24.16
CA ALA A 162 -3.36 0.07 -24.05
C ALA A 162 -3.23 1.33 -23.15
N GLY A 163 -2.03 1.64 -22.65
CA GLY A 163 -1.80 2.81 -21.79
C GLY A 163 -1.96 2.58 -20.28
N LYS A 164 -1.89 1.33 -19.84
CA LYS A 164 -1.99 0.90 -18.44
C LYS A 164 -1.12 1.75 -17.49
N THR A 165 0.17 1.82 -17.75
CA THR A 165 1.15 2.54 -16.93
C THR A 165 0.84 4.04 -16.86
N THR A 166 0.41 4.64 -17.98
CA THR A 166 0.02 6.05 -18.02
C THR A 166 -1.19 6.35 -17.15
N ILE A 167 -2.21 5.49 -17.17
CA ILE A 167 -3.40 5.64 -16.33
C ILE A 167 -3.03 5.51 -14.85
N LEU A 168 -2.21 4.51 -14.47
CA LEU A 168 -1.76 4.35 -13.10
C LEU A 168 -0.98 5.57 -12.58
N LYS A 169 -0.06 6.12 -13.38
CA LYS A 169 0.66 7.36 -13.04
C LYS A 169 -0.28 8.54 -12.82
N LYS A 170 -1.26 8.69 -13.69
CA LYS A 170 -2.26 9.76 -13.57
C LYS A 170 -3.11 9.60 -12.31
N ILE A 171 -3.58 8.40 -12.01
CA ILE A 171 -4.31 8.09 -10.77
C ILE A 171 -3.45 8.43 -9.55
N ALA A 172 -2.19 7.95 -9.51
CA ALA A 172 -1.26 8.21 -8.42
C ALA A 172 -1.06 9.72 -8.17
N ASN A 173 -0.77 10.47 -9.22
CA ASN A 173 -0.53 11.91 -9.13
C ASN A 173 -1.81 12.69 -8.76
N SER A 174 -2.97 12.27 -9.25
CA SER A 174 -4.26 12.87 -8.90
C SER A 174 -4.59 12.67 -7.44
N ILE A 175 -4.39 11.46 -6.91
CA ILE A 175 -4.59 11.16 -5.48
C ILE A 175 -3.63 12.00 -4.65
N ALA A 176 -2.33 12.01 -4.96
CA ALA A 176 -1.33 12.79 -4.23
C ALA A 176 -1.60 14.31 -4.27
N THR A 177 -2.29 14.81 -5.30
CA THR A 177 -2.62 16.22 -5.45
C THR A 177 -3.90 16.60 -4.70
N ASN A 178 -4.95 15.80 -4.87
CA ASN A 178 -6.28 16.11 -4.36
C ASN A 178 -6.51 15.62 -2.91
N ASN A 179 -5.76 14.58 -2.50
CA ASN A 179 -5.87 13.92 -1.20
C ASN A 179 -4.46 13.73 -0.58
N PRO A 180 -3.77 14.83 -0.21
CA PRO A 180 -2.40 14.76 0.32
C PRO A 180 -2.30 14.03 1.66
N GLU A 181 -3.40 13.83 2.37
CA GLU A 181 -3.49 13.05 3.60
C GLU A 181 -3.45 11.53 3.36
N VAL A 182 -3.73 11.09 2.15
CA VAL A 182 -3.75 9.67 1.78
C VAL A 182 -2.34 9.13 1.63
N TYR A 183 -2.08 8.00 2.26
CA TYR A 183 -0.81 7.30 2.12
C TYR A 183 -0.82 6.46 0.83
N LEU A 184 -0.02 6.86 -0.13
CA LEU A 184 0.03 6.22 -1.45
C LEU A 184 1.22 5.27 -1.57
N ILE A 185 0.94 4.01 -1.87
CA ILE A 185 1.94 2.98 -2.18
C ILE A 185 1.71 2.49 -3.62
N VAL A 186 2.76 2.50 -4.42
CA VAL A 186 2.76 1.88 -5.75
C VAL A 186 3.63 0.63 -5.68
N LEU A 187 3.03 -0.52 -5.95
CA LEU A 187 3.70 -1.82 -5.95
C LEU A 187 3.85 -2.33 -7.37
N LEU A 188 5.09 -2.46 -7.81
CA LEU A 188 5.45 -2.96 -9.15
C LEU A 188 6.03 -4.37 -9.03
N ILE A 189 5.39 -5.35 -9.64
CA ILE A 189 5.81 -6.75 -9.61
C ILE A 189 6.19 -7.23 -11.00
N ASP A 190 7.41 -7.79 -11.13
CA ASP A 190 7.94 -8.33 -12.37
C ASP A 190 7.95 -7.26 -13.50
N GLU A 191 8.25 -6.00 -13.14
CA GLU A 191 8.35 -4.88 -14.07
C GLU A 191 9.80 -4.62 -14.47
N ARG A 192 9.99 -3.84 -15.54
CA ARG A 192 11.31 -3.48 -16.05
C ARG A 192 11.97 -2.41 -15.19
N PRO A 193 13.30 -2.48 -14.96
CA PRO A 193 14.02 -1.48 -14.16
C PRO A 193 13.83 -0.03 -14.64
N GLU A 194 13.76 0.18 -15.96
CA GLU A 194 13.51 1.51 -16.54
C GLU A 194 12.10 2.04 -16.21
N GLU A 195 11.07 1.17 -16.20
CA GLU A 195 9.70 1.54 -15.82
C GLU A 195 9.61 1.86 -14.33
N VAL A 196 10.31 1.10 -13.48
CA VAL A 196 10.44 1.39 -12.05
C VAL A 196 11.07 2.77 -11.83
N THR A 197 12.17 3.06 -12.54
CA THR A 197 12.87 4.35 -12.42
C THR A 197 11.96 5.51 -12.84
N GLU A 198 11.21 5.34 -13.91
CA GLU A 198 10.26 6.34 -14.38
C GLU A 198 9.13 6.58 -13.36
N MET A 199 8.58 5.50 -12.77
CA MET A 199 7.56 5.60 -11.72
C MET A 199 8.10 6.36 -10.50
N LYS A 200 9.26 6.00 -9.99
CA LYS A 200 9.91 6.69 -8.84
C LYS A 200 10.12 8.19 -9.07
N ARG A 201 10.43 8.59 -10.31
CA ARG A 201 10.64 10.00 -10.64
C ARG A 201 9.35 10.80 -10.85
N SER A 202 8.27 10.12 -11.23
CA SER A 202 7.02 10.77 -11.65
C SER A 202 5.92 10.76 -10.58
N ILE A 203 6.07 10.00 -9.51
CA ILE A 203 5.03 9.82 -8.50
C ILE A 203 5.49 10.36 -7.13
N LYS A 204 4.60 11.06 -6.44
CA LYS A 204 4.77 11.43 -5.03
C LYS A 204 4.10 10.38 -4.17
N GLY A 205 4.87 9.42 -3.68
CA GLY A 205 4.42 8.30 -2.86
C GLY A 205 5.50 7.22 -2.78
N ASP A 206 5.26 6.19 -2.01
CA ASP A 206 6.19 5.08 -1.86
C ASP A 206 6.10 4.15 -3.06
N VAL A 207 7.19 4.02 -3.82
CA VAL A 207 7.29 3.09 -4.94
C VAL A 207 8.12 1.88 -4.52
N ILE A 208 7.44 0.78 -4.26
CA ILE A 208 8.01 -0.51 -3.87
C ILE A 208 7.95 -1.44 -5.07
N TYR A 209 8.99 -2.23 -5.30
CA TYR A 209 9.11 -2.98 -6.53
C TYR A 209 9.90 -4.27 -6.38
N SER A 210 9.68 -5.18 -7.32
CA SER A 210 10.52 -6.33 -7.60
C SER A 210 10.57 -6.49 -9.12
N THR A 211 11.79 -6.37 -9.69
CA THR A 211 12.01 -6.36 -11.14
C THR A 211 12.04 -7.77 -11.71
N PHE A 212 11.88 -7.90 -13.04
CA PHE A 212 11.73 -9.20 -13.74
C PHE A 212 12.95 -10.12 -13.61
N ASP A 213 14.10 -9.59 -13.26
CA ASP A 213 15.36 -10.31 -13.05
C ASP A 213 15.50 -10.90 -11.62
N GLU A 214 14.55 -10.60 -10.74
CA GLU A 214 14.52 -11.14 -9.38
C GLU A 214 13.78 -12.50 -9.32
N GLN A 215 14.03 -13.26 -8.27
CA GLN A 215 13.37 -14.55 -8.05
C GLN A 215 11.88 -14.37 -7.67
N PRO A 216 11.01 -15.34 -8.03
CA PRO A 216 9.58 -15.27 -7.68
C PRO A 216 9.30 -15.09 -6.18
N GLU A 217 10.15 -15.63 -5.31
CA GLU A 217 10.07 -15.48 -3.86
C GLU A 217 10.20 -14.03 -3.43
N HIS A 218 11.03 -13.22 -4.14
CA HIS A 218 11.16 -11.78 -3.90
C HIS A 218 9.86 -11.04 -4.25
N HIS A 219 9.24 -11.38 -5.37
CA HIS A 219 7.96 -10.79 -5.77
C HIS A 219 6.88 -11.01 -4.70
N VAL A 220 6.78 -12.25 -4.22
CA VAL A 220 5.84 -12.63 -3.17
C VAL A 220 6.15 -11.89 -1.86
N LYS A 221 7.42 -11.87 -1.46
CA LYS A 221 7.88 -11.25 -0.23
C LYS A 221 7.57 -9.76 -0.17
N VAL A 222 7.91 -9.03 -1.22
CA VAL A 222 7.66 -7.59 -1.33
C VAL A 222 6.16 -7.30 -1.26
N ALA A 223 5.34 -8.10 -1.95
CA ALA A 223 3.89 -7.93 -1.91
C ALA A 223 3.32 -8.20 -0.50
N GLU A 224 3.77 -9.24 0.19
CA GLU A 224 3.35 -9.53 1.56
C GLU A 224 3.73 -8.38 2.52
N MET A 225 4.92 -7.83 2.40
CA MET A 225 5.35 -6.69 3.22
C MET A 225 4.53 -5.43 2.96
N VAL A 226 4.21 -5.15 1.69
CA VAL A 226 3.39 -3.98 1.31
C VAL A 226 1.98 -4.07 1.89
N ILE A 227 1.33 -5.23 1.79
CA ILE A 227 -0.04 -5.35 2.30
C ILE A 227 -0.08 -5.28 3.83
N GLU A 228 0.90 -5.85 4.53
CA GLU A 228 1.00 -5.73 5.97
C GLU A 228 1.30 -4.28 6.40
N ARG A 229 2.16 -3.56 5.66
CA ARG A 229 2.38 -2.12 5.86
C ARG A 229 1.08 -1.33 5.72
N ALA A 230 0.32 -1.59 4.66
CA ALA A 230 -0.95 -0.92 4.40
C ALA A 230 -1.97 -1.18 5.52
N LYS A 231 -2.06 -2.41 6.02
CA LYS A 231 -2.93 -2.76 7.16
C LYS A 231 -2.53 -2.00 8.43
N ARG A 232 -1.22 -1.94 8.77
CA ARG A 232 -0.75 -1.20 9.96
C ARG A 232 -1.11 0.27 9.93
N LEU A 233 -1.01 0.90 8.75
CA LEU A 233 -1.40 2.29 8.56
C LEU A 233 -2.92 2.47 8.72
N THR A 234 -3.71 1.55 8.17
CA THR A 234 -5.19 1.58 8.29
C THR A 234 -5.64 1.45 9.75
N GLU A 235 -5.01 0.57 10.53
CA GLU A 235 -5.25 0.43 11.97
C GLU A 235 -5.01 1.72 12.76
N GLN A 236 -4.17 2.62 12.25
CA GLN A 236 -3.86 3.93 12.84
C GLN A 236 -4.64 5.08 12.17
N ASN A 237 -5.83 4.81 11.68
CA ASN A 237 -6.75 5.80 11.09
C ASN A 237 -6.17 6.52 9.85
N LYS A 238 -5.26 5.87 9.10
CA LYS A 238 -4.78 6.41 7.83
C LYS A 238 -5.59 5.86 6.68
N ASP A 239 -5.89 6.71 5.71
CA ASP A 239 -6.42 6.28 4.42
C ASP A 239 -5.25 5.88 3.53
N VAL A 240 -5.25 4.63 3.07
CA VAL A 240 -4.17 4.06 2.30
C VAL A 240 -4.65 3.66 0.92
N VAL A 241 -3.89 3.99 -0.09
CA VAL A 241 -4.13 3.53 -1.47
C VAL A 241 -2.92 2.72 -1.93
N VAL A 242 -3.17 1.49 -2.35
CA VAL A 242 -2.18 0.61 -2.98
C VAL A 242 -2.52 0.47 -4.45
N LEU A 243 -1.61 0.92 -5.32
CA LEU A 243 -1.69 0.69 -6.76
C LEU A 243 -0.78 -0.48 -7.11
N LEU A 244 -1.35 -1.60 -7.54
CA LEU A 244 -0.61 -2.83 -7.86
C LEU A 244 -0.50 -3.03 -9.37
N ASP A 245 0.70 -3.06 -9.88
CA ASP A 245 1.02 -3.42 -11.26
C ASP A 245 1.95 -4.64 -11.30
N SER A 246 1.43 -5.86 -11.48
CA SER A 246 0.07 -6.26 -11.77
C SER A 246 -0.40 -7.45 -10.89
N ILE A 247 -1.70 -7.59 -10.72
CA ILE A 247 -2.31 -8.78 -10.08
C ILE A 247 -1.91 -10.05 -10.83
N THR A 248 -1.93 -10.00 -12.17
CA THR A 248 -1.59 -11.14 -13.02
C THR A 248 -0.19 -11.66 -12.75
N ARG A 249 0.81 -10.76 -12.68
CA ARG A 249 2.19 -11.13 -12.40
C ARG A 249 2.39 -11.60 -10.97
N LEU A 250 1.70 -10.99 -10.02
CA LEU A 250 1.71 -11.44 -8.62
C LEU A 250 1.16 -12.86 -8.51
N ALA A 251 0.02 -13.16 -9.14
CA ALA A 251 -0.55 -14.51 -9.16
C ALA A 251 0.37 -15.53 -9.83
N ARG A 252 1.05 -15.16 -10.91
CA ARG A 252 2.08 -16.01 -11.55
C ARG A 252 3.24 -16.31 -10.61
N ALA A 253 3.73 -15.31 -9.87
CA ALA A 253 4.80 -15.49 -8.89
C ALA A 253 4.39 -16.49 -7.79
N TYR A 254 3.19 -16.34 -7.25
CA TYR A 254 2.66 -17.31 -6.29
C TYR A 254 2.54 -18.72 -6.87
N ASN A 255 2.14 -18.86 -8.14
CA ASN A 255 2.06 -20.16 -8.81
C ASN A 255 3.42 -20.89 -8.92
N LEU A 256 4.52 -20.12 -8.94
CA LEU A 256 5.86 -20.69 -8.95
C LEU A 256 6.40 -21.03 -7.57
N VAL A 257 5.98 -20.29 -6.54
CA VAL A 257 6.54 -20.40 -5.18
C VAL A 257 5.81 -21.43 -4.32
N ILE A 258 4.51 -21.61 -4.51
CA ILE A 258 3.73 -22.54 -3.67
C ILE A 258 4.02 -23.99 -4.02
N PRO A 259 3.98 -24.91 -3.04
CA PRO A 259 3.98 -26.35 -3.31
C PRO A 259 2.77 -26.73 -4.18
N SER A 260 2.99 -27.59 -5.19
CA SER A 260 1.91 -28.04 -6.06
C SER A 260 0.82 -28.78 -5.26
N SER A 261 -0.44 -28.39 -5.47
CA SER A 261 -1.60 -29.05 -4.88
C SER A 261 -1.97 -30.38 -5.57
N GLY A 262 -1.31 -30.69 -6.71
CA GLY A 262 -1.66 -31.82 -7.58
C GLY A 262 -2.90 -31.56 -8.46
N ARG A 263 -3.49 -30.38 -8.40
CA ARG A 263 -4.59 -29.93 -9.26
C ARG A 263 -4.11 -28.80 -10.16
N THR A 264 -4.57 -28.78 -11.39
CA THR A 264 -4.16 -27.74 -12.34
C THR A 264 -5.39 -27.24 -13.10
N LEU A 265 -5.57 -25.93 -13.09
CA LEU A 265 -6.53 -25.23 -13.94
C LEU A 265 -5.98 -25.10 -15.37
N SER A 266 -6.83 -24.67 -16.30
CA SER A 266 -6.41 -24.37 -17.66
C SER A 266 -5.21 -23.41 -17.67
N GLY A 267 -4.25 -23.63 -18.58
CA GLY A 267 -3.06 -22.80 -18.67
C GLY A 267 -1.96 -23.11 -17.64
N GLY A 268 -2.06 -24.21 -16.88
CA GLY A 268 -1.01 -24.63 -15.95
C GLY A 268 -1.03 -23.91 -14.60
N PHE A 269 -2.14 -23.32 -14.23
CA PHE A 269 -2.29 -22.59 -12.96
C PHE A 269 -2.79 -23.51 -11.84
N ASP A 270 -2.12 -23.49 -10.68
CA ASP A 270 -2.55 -24.25 -9.51
C ASP A 270 -3.60 -23.43 -8.71
N PRO A 271 -4.80 -24.02 -8.43
CA PRO A 271 -5.83 -23.30 -7.66
C PRO A 271 -5.38 -22.79 -6.30
N ALA A 272 -4.44 -23.48 -5.64
CA ALA A 272 -3.90 -23.05 -4.35
C ALA A 272 -3.12 -21.74 -4.43
N ALA A 273 -2.57 -21.41 -5.61
CA ALA A 273 -1.83 -20.16 -5.84
C ALA A 273 -2.71 -18.91 -5.82
N LEU A 274 -4.03 -19.07 -5.96
CA LEU A 274 -4.99 -17.95 -5.93
C LEU A 274 -5.24 -17.40 -4.54
N HIS A 275 -5.08 -18.22 -3.52
CA HIS A 275 -5.53 -17.86 -2.17
C HIS A 275 -4.87 -16.59 -1.62
N LYS A 276 -3.53 -16.53 -1.66
CA LYS A 276 -2.80 -15.36 -1.11
C LYS A 276 -2.99 -14.08 -1.96
N PRO A 277 -2.91 -14.10 -3.29
CA PRO A 277 -3.23 -12.93 -4.11
C PRO A 277 -4.69 -12.44 -3.93
N LYS A 278 -5.65 -13.36 -3.80
CA LYS A 278 -7.04 -12.97 -3.48
C LYS A 278 -7.16 -12.34 -2.09
N ARG A 279 -6.42 -12.83 -1.10
CA ARG A 279 -6.35 -12.17 0.22
C ARG A 279 -5.71 -10.79 0.16
N PHE A 280 -4.66 -10.62 -0.64
CA PHE A 280 -4.05 -9.32 -0.88
C PHE A 280 -5.08 -8.34 -1.44
N PHE A 281 -5.71 -8.67 -2.56
CA PHE A 281 -6.71 -7.84 -3.21
C PHE A 281 -7.97 -7.66 -2.35
N GLY A 282 -8.41 -8.72 -1.69
CA GLY A 282 -9.55 -8.74 -0.79
C GLY A 282 -9.36 -8.00 0.54
N ALA A 283 -8.13 -7.61 0.88
CA ALA A 283 -7.87 -6.78 2.07
C ALA A 283 -8.46 -5.37 1.91
N ALA A 284 -8.67 -4.88 0.69
CA ALA A 284 -9.27 -3.58 0.44
C ALA A 284 -10.65 -3.46 1.06
N ARG A 285 -10.81 -2.50 1.95
CA ARG A 285 -12.07 -2.18 2.67
C ARG A 285 -12.03 -0.78 3.25
N ASN A 286 -13.18 -0.17 3.35
CA ASN A 286 -13.40 0.94 4.26
C ASN A 286 -13.80 0.37 5.64
N THR A 287 -13.48 1.06 6.71
CA THR A 287 -13.76 0.58 8.07
C THR A 287 -14.57 1.61 8.86
N GLU A 288 -15.35 1.14 9.84
CA GLU A 288 -16.19 2.00 10.67
C GLU A 288 -15.36 2.78 11.69
N ASP A 289 -14.38 2.12 12.32
CA ASP A 289 -13.67 2.62 13.50
C ASP A 289 -12.19 2.99 13.24
N ALA A 290 -11.73 2.89 11.98
CA ALA A 290 -10.34 3.15 11.61
C ALA A 290 -10.24 3.81 10.24
N GLY A 291 -9.06 3.76 9.61
CA GLY A 291 -8.84 4.26 8.26
C GLY A 291 -9.44 3.37 7.17
N SER A 292 -9.04 3.62 5.93
CA SER A 292 -9.46 2.84 4.77
C SER A 292 -8.26 2.25 4.03
N LEU A 293 -8.45 1.08 3.43
CA LEU A 293 -7.49 0.47 2.52
C LEU A 293 -8.13 0.31 1.14
N THR A 294 -7.65 1.08 0.19
CA THR A 294 -8.04 0.99 -1.23
C THR A 294 -6.98 0.24 -2.00
N VAL A 295 -7.37 -0.74 -2.81
CA VAL A 295 -6.45 -1.46 -3.70
C VAL A 295 -6.95 -1.36 -5.13
N LEU A 296 -6.12 -0.81 -6.01
CA LEU A 296 -6.34 -0.78 -7.46
C LEU A 296 -5.27 -1.61 -8.12
N GLY A 297 -5.66 -2.75 -8.66
CA GLY A 297 -4.74 -3.67 -9.33
C GLY A 297 -4.96 -3.70 -10.83
N THR A 298 -3.87 -3.78 -11.60
CA THR A 298 -3.99 -4.02 -13.04
C THR A 298 -4.07 -5.52 -13.32
N ALA A 299 -4.95 -5.91 -14.23
CA ALA A 299 -5.06 -7.25 -14.76
C ALA A 299 -4.72 -7.26 -16.26
N LEU A 300 -3.86 -8.20 -16.66
CA LEU A 300 -3.45 -8.35 -18.04
C LEU A 300 -4.41 -9.30 -18.77
N VAL A 301 -4.90 -8.89 -19.93
CA VAL A 301 -5.76 -9.67 -20.82
C VAL A 301 -5.23 -9.62 -22.24
N GLU A 302 -5.72 -10.48 -23.13
CA GLU A 302 -5.31 -10.55 -24.54
C GLU A 302 -3.78 -10.66 -24.73
N THR A 303 -3.10 -11.31 -23.79
CA THR A 303 -1.64 -11.54 -23.86
C THR A 303 -1.26 -12.74 -24.70
N GLY A 304 -2.25 -13.53 -25.14
CA GLY A 304 -2.06 -14.83 -25.75
C GLY A 304 -1.74 -15.95 -24.73
N SER A 305 -1.71 -15.63 -23.45
CA SER A 305 -1.46 -16.59 -22.37
C SER A 305 -2.78 -17.05 -21.75
N ARG A 306 -3.06 -18.35 -21.86
CA ARG A 306 -4.24 -18.96 -21.24
C ARG A 306 -4.22 -18.87 -19.70
N MET A 307 -3.03 -18.82 -19.11
CA MET A 307 -2.88 -18.60 -17.68
C MET A 307 -3.40 -17.21 -17.27
N ASP A 308 -3.12 -16.16 -18.03
CA ASP A 308 -3.59 -14.81 -17.73
C ASP A 308 -5.10 -14.69 -17.82
N GLU A 309 -5.71 -15.37 -18.78
CA GLU A 309 -7.16 -15.44 -18.91
C GLU A 309 -7.81 -16.09 -17.67
N VAL A 310 -7.23 -17.22 -17.21
CA VAL A 310 -7.70 -17.89 -16.00
C VAL A 310 -7.54 -17.00 -14.77
N ILE A 311 -6.39 -16.35 -14.60
CA ILE A 311 -6.15 -15.43 -13.49
C ILE A 311 -7.18 -14.30 -13.52
N PHE A 312 -7.40 -13.67 -14.67
CA PHE A 312 -8.39 -12.60 -14.80
C PHE A 312 -9.80 -13.08 -14.39
N GLU A 313 -10.27 -14.20 -14.92
CA GLU A 313 -11.61 -14.75 -14.59
C GLU A 313 -11.75 -15.09 -13.09
N GLU A 314 -10.67 -15.54 -12.46
CA GLU A 314 -10.66 -15.84 -11.02
C GLU A 314 -10.69 -14.59 -10.12
N PHE A 315 -10.17 -13.46 -10.58
CA PHE A 315 -10.23 -12.19 -9.86
C PHE A 315 -11.48 -11.37 -10.20
N LYS A 316 -12.08 -11.62 -11.37
CA LYS A 316 -13.36 -11.04 -11.75
C LYS A 316 -14.41 -11.41 -10.70
N GLY A 317 -15.12 -10.44 -10.19
CA GLY A 317 -16.07 -10.64 -9.09
C GLY A 317 -15.47 -10.63 -7.67
N THR A 318 -14.14 -10.66 -7.50
CA THR A 318 -13.51 -10.35 -6.21
C THR A 318 -13.48 -8.83 -5.99
N GLY A 319 -13.31 -8.08 -7.06
CA GLY A 319 -13.42 -6.62 -7.07
C GLY A 319 -14.86 -6.11 -6.97
N ASN A 320 -15.00 -4.82 -6.67
CA ASN A 320 -16.28 -4.09 -6.71
C ASN A 320 -16.26 -2.93 -7.71
N MET A 321 -15.22 -2.84 -8.54
CA MET A 321 -15.04 -1.88 -9.61
C MET A 321 -14.12 -2.46 -10.68
N GLU A 322 -14.50 -2.35 -11.94
CA GLU A 322 -13.67 -2.78 -13.08
C GLU A 322 -13.69 -1.71 -14.17
N VAL A 323 -12.51 -1.37 -14.67
CA VAL A 323 -12.30 -0.47 -15.82
C VAL A 323 -11.56 -1.25 -16.89
N PHE A 324 -12.13 -1.29 -18.08
CA PHE A 324 -11.54 -1.98 -19.22
C PHE A 324 -10.87 -0.98 -20.16
N LEU A 325 -9.64 -1.30 -20.58
CA LEU A 325 -8.97 -0.60 -21.66
C LEU A 325 -9.16 -1.36 -22.97
N ASP A 326 -9.42 -0.63 -24.03
CA ASP A 326 -9.68 -1.18 -25.35
C ASP A 326 -8.45 -1.07 -26.26
N ARG A 327 -8.06 -2.21 -26.85
CA ARG A 327 -6.92 -2.29 -27.75
C ARG A 327 -7.17 -1.53 -29.06
N SER A 328 -8.40 -1.58 -29.58
CA SER A 328 -8.72 -0.94 -30.86
C SER A 328 -8.65 0.58 -30.78
N LEU A 329 -9.03 1.16 -29.62
CA LEU A 329 -8.88 2.58 -29.37
C LEU A 329 -7.39 2.97 -29.31
N SER A 330 -6.56 2.17 -28.64
CA SER A 330 -5.13 2.47 -28.54
C SER A 330 -4.42 2.35 -29.91
N GLU A 331 -4.77 1.38 -30.72
CA GLU A 331 -4.27 1.22 -32.10
C GLU A 331 -4.64 2.40 -33.00
N LYS A 332 -5.82 2.97 -32.78
CA LYS A 332 -6.28 4.22 -33.44
C LYS A 332 -5.69 5.49 -32.80
N ARG A 333 -4.83 5.35 -31.75
CA ARG A 333 -4.25 6.45 -30.96
C ARG A 333 -5.30 7.35 -30.30
N ILE A 334 -6.45 6.78 -29.93
CA ILE A 334 -7.48 7.44 -29.14
C ILE A 334 -7.18 7.17 -27.66
N PHE A 335 -6.83 8.21 -26.91
CA PHE A 335 -6.53 8.12 -25.48
C PHE A 335 -7.34 9.13 -24.66
N PRO A 336 -7.82 8.73 -23.46
CA PRO A 336 -7.64 7.41 -22.83
C PRO A 336 -8.38 6.31 -23.60
N ALA A 337 -7.75 5.15 -23.72
CA ALA A 337 -8.33 4.00 -24.39
C ALA A 337 -9.30 3.24 -23.46
N ILE A 338 -10.17 3.93 -22.75
CA ILE A 338 -11.15 3.35 -21.82
C ILE A 338 -12.39 2.92 -22.63
N ASP A 339 -12.78 1.65 -22.44
CA ASP A 339 -14.05 1.16 -22.95
C ASP A 339 -15.20 1.63 -22.06
N VAL A 340 -15.93 2.61 -22.52
CA VAL A 340 -17.07 3.18 -21.78
C VAL A 340 -18.31 2.27 -21.76
N ASN A 341 -18.37 1.25 -22.62
CA ASN A 341 -19.50 0.33 -22.70
C ASN A 341 -19.36 -0.85 -21.72
N THR A 342 -18.15 -1.16 -21.29
CA THR A 342 -17.82 -2.34 -20.47
C THR A 342 -17.37 -1.96 -19.05
N VAL A 343 -17.87 -0.88 -18.52
CA VAL A 343 -17.61 -0.51 -17.12
C VAL A 343 -18.53 -1.31 -16.20
N SER A 344 -17.97 -2.13 -15.32
CA SER A 344 -18.72 -2.85 -14.30
C SER A 344 -18.55 -2.20 -12.93
N TYR A 345 -19.66 -1.89 -12.29
CA TYR A 345 -19.70 -1.24 -10.99
C TYR A 345 -20.78 -1.90 -10.12
N THR A 346 -20.38 -2.53 -9.01
CA THR A 346 -21.32 -3.30 -8.19
C THR A 346 -21.91 -2.55 -7.01
N HIS A 347 -21.36 -1.38 -6.58
CA HIS A 347 -21.92 -0.61 -5.47
C HIS A 347 -21.76 0.91 -5.65
N LEU A 348 -22.90 1.58 -5.72
CA LEU A 348 -23.13 2.96 -6.17
C LEU A 348 -23.19 4.03 -5.07
N ARG A 349 -22.86 3.75 -3.80
CA ARG A 349 -23.00 4.79 -2.76
C ARG A 349 -22.04 5.96 -2.96
N ALA A 350 -20.88 5.75 -3.57
CA ALA A 350 -20.00 6.84 -3.98
C ALA A 350 -20.56 7.68 -5.16
N HIS A 351 -21.53 7.14 -5.93
CA HIS A 351 -22.25 7.85 -6.98
C HIS A 351 -23.42 8.70 -6.47
N GLU A 352 -24.02 8.32 -5.34
CA GLU A 352 -25.18 9.03 -4.78
C GLU A 352 -24.81 10.40 -4.23
N THR A 353 -23.55 10.60 -3.82
CA THR A 353 -23.01 11.91 -3.39
C THR A 353 -22.88 12.95 -4.52
N LEU A 354 -23.08 12.56 -5.78
CA LEU A 354 -23.10 13.49 -6.93
C LEU A 354 -24.50 14.10 -7.19
N ARG A 355 -25.53 13.72 -6.45
CA ARG A 355 -26.90 14.23 -6.63
C ARG A 355 -27.33 15.31 -5.65
N HIS A 356 -26.41 15.81 -4.81
CA HIS A 356 -26.68 16.95 -3.90
C HIS A 356 -25.72 18.09 -4.09
#